data_30f05c78f6c920466110bb35a42e1188
#
_entry.id   30f05c78f6c920466110bb35a42e1188
#
_cell.length_a   1.000
_cell.length_b   1.000
_cell.length_c   1.000
_cell.angle_alpha   90.00
_cell.angle_beta   90.00
_cell.angle_gamma   90.00
#
_symmetry.space_group_name_H-M   'P 1'
#
loop_
_entity.id
_entity.type
_entity.pdbx_description
1 polymer ?
#
loop_
_entity_poly.entity_id
_entity_poly.type
_entity_poly.pdbx_seq_one_letter_code
_entity_poly.pdbx_strand_id
1 'polypeptide(L)'
;QYQVLTSPERLAQYDVTINELTDALTKANVVTGGGFLLSPTEESLIRVVGRATTPDDLLDTIIKPADPLPITVRQVADVRLGGPVKRGDGSVNGEPAVILSAQKQPGADTLALTKKIHTVLELSLIHI
;
A
#
# COMPACT_ATOMS: atom_id res chain seq x y z
N GLN A 1 0.84 2.85 3.21
CA GLN A 1 0.33 2.36 1.91
C GLN A 1 -1.16 2.62 1.77
N TYR A 2 -1.67 2.75 0.54
CA TYR A 2 -3.11 2.78 0.31
C TYR A 2 -3.67 1.36 0.40
N GLN A 3 -4.78 1.22 1.12
CA GLN A 3 -5.55 -0.01 1.24
C GLN A 3 -6.87 0.18 0.51
N VAL A 4 -7.19 -0.73 -0.40
CA VAL A 4 -8.49 -0.79 -1.08
C VAL A 4 -9.30 -1.88 -0.39
N LEU A 5 -10.41 -1.50 0.22
CA LEU A 5 -11.25 -2.37 1.03
C LEU A 5 -12.59 -2.56 0.33
N THR A 6 -12.97 -3.79 0.10
CA THR A 6 -14.25 -4.16 -0.51
C THR A 6 -14.91 -5.29 0.26
N SER A 7 -16.17 -5.57 -0.04
CA SER A 7 -16.88 -6.77 0.43
C SER A 7 -17.49 -7.54 -0.74
N PRO A 8 -17.72 -8.85 -0.57
CA PRO A 8 -18.38 -9.66 -1.61
C PRO A 8 -19.74 -9.13 -2.03
N GLU A 9 -20.51 -8.57 -1.07
CA GLU A 9 -21.84 -8.01 -1.32
C GLU A 9 -21.78 -6.78 -2.22
N ARG A 10 -20.81 -5.86 -1.96
CA ARG A 10 -20.61 -4.66 -2.79
C ARG A 10 -20.17 -5.03 -4.21
N LEU A 11 -19.29 -6.01 -4.35
CA LEU A 11 -18.87 -6.50 -5.66
C LEU A 11 -20.04 -7.11 -6.43
N ALA A 12 -20.83 -7.96 -5.77
CA ALA A 12 -22.00 -8.61 -6.37
C ALA A 12 -23.08 -7.61 -6.80
N GLN A 13 -23.28 -6.52 -6.04
CA GLN A 13 -24.27 -5.47 -6.37
C GLN A 13 -23.99 -4.82 -7.74
N TYR A 14 -22.75 -4.72 -8.14
CA TYR A 14 -22.30 -4.11 -9.40
C TYR A 14 -21.83 -5.15 -10.42
N ASP A 15 -22.04 -6.44 -10.14
CA ASP A 15 -21.58 -7.54 -10.99
C ASP A 15 -20.09 -7.41 -11.34
N VAL A 16 -19.27 -7.10 -10.33
CA VAL A 16 -17.81 -6.95 -10.42
C VAL A 16 -17.15 -8.10 -9.70
N THR A 17 -16.17 -8.71 -10.34
CA THR A 17 -15.34 -9.74 -9.70
C THR A 17 -14.11 -9.13 -9.02
N ILE A 18 -13.54 -9.83 -8.05
CA ILE A 18 -12.31 -9.39 -7.39
C ILE A 18 -11.14 -9.30 -8.38
N ASN A 19 -11.12 -10.15 -9.42
CA ASN A 19 -10.10 -10.12 -10.44
C ASN A 19 -10.21 -8.85 -11.30
N GLU A 20 -11.42 -8.47 -11.73
CA GLU A 20 -11.64 -7.23 -12.48
C GLU A 20 -11.20 -6.00 -11.68
N LEU A 21 -11.53 -5.95 -10.38
CA LEU A 21 -11.07 -4.89 -9.49
C LEU A 21 -9.54 -4.85 -9.39
N THR A 22 -8.91 -6.01 -9.19
CA THR A 22 -7.44 -6.11 -9.07
C THR A 22 -6.74 -5.71 -10.37
N ASP A 23 -7.26 -6.15 -11.52
CA ASP A 23 -6.74 -5.81 -12.84
C ASP A 23 -6.85 -4.33 -13.15
N ALA A 24 -8.00 -3.71 -12.81
CA ALA A 24 -8.20 -2.28 -12.97
C ALA A 24 -7.21 -1.46 -12.14
N LEU A 25 -7.05 -1.80 -10.87
CA LEU A 25 -6.10 -1.15 -9.96
C LEU A 25 -4.64 -1.34 -10.42
N THR A 26 -4.31 -2.52 -10.94
CA THR A 26 -2.97 -2.79 -11.47
C THR A 26 -2.69 -1.93 -12.70
N LYS A 27 -3.63 -1.85 -13.64
CA LYS A 27 -3.53 -1.02 -14.86
C LYS A 27 -3.46 0.46 -14.53
N ALA A 28 -4.22 0.94 -13.54
CA ALA A 28 -4.18 2.33 -13.09
C ALA A 28 -2.84 2.73 -12.41
N ASN A 29 -1.98 1.76 -12.12
CA ASN A 29 -0.70 1.99 -11.44
C ASN A 29 0.52 1.75 -12.34
N VAL A 30 0.31 1.57 -13.65
CA VAL A 30 1.39 1.35 -14.62
C VAL A 30 1.88 2.69 -15.16
N VAL A 31 3.19 2.93 -15.06
CA VAL A 31 3.87 4.03 -15.74
C VAL A 31 4.31 3.54 -17.12
N THR A 32 3.65 4.02 -18.16
CA THR A 32 4.03 3.69 -19.55
C THR A 32 4.76 4.89 -20.14
N GLY A 33 5.92 4.64 -20.76
CA GLY A 33 6.61 5.64 -21.57
C GLY A 33 5.77 5.97 -22.81
N GLY A 34 5.43 7.24 -23.00
CA GLY A 34 4.55 7.68 -24.10
C GLY A 34 5.25 7.87 -25.45
N GLY A 35 6.56 7.61 -25.55
CA GLY A 35 7.31 7.84 -26.78
C GLY A 35 7.65 9.32 -27.02
N PHE A 36 8.03 9.63 -28.25
CA PHE A 36 8.44 10.97 -28.68
C PHE A 36 7.48 11.52 -29.72
N LEU A 37 7.09 12.78 -29.57
CA LEU A 37 6.43 13.55 -30.61
C LEU A 37 7.50 14.30 -31.41
N LEU A 38 7.70 13.94 -32.65
CA LEU A 38 8.64 14.58 -33.56
C LEU A 38 7.91 15.70 -34.32
N SER A 39 8.37 16.94 -34.13
CA SER A 39 8.04 18.09 -34.95
C SER A 39 9.25 18.48 -35.78
N PRO A 40 9.10 19.19 -36.92
CA PRO A 40 10.23 19.58 -37.77
C PRO A 40 11.33 20.39 -37.07
N THR A 41 11.00 21.00 -35.94
CA THR A 41 11.91 21.88 -35.18
C THR A 41 12.14 21.46 -33.73
N GLU A 42 11.33 20.51 -33.20
CA GLU A 42 11.40 20.12 -31.80
C GLU A 42 11.07 18.64 -31.59
N GLU A 43 11.75 18.02 -30.66
CA GLU A 43 11.45 16.70 -30.15
C GLU A 43 10.88 16.82 -28.74
N SER A 44 9.62 16.45 -28.55
CA SER A 44 8.95 16.49 -27.25
C SER A 44 8.75 15.10 -26.70
N LEU A 45 9.25 14.86 -25.51
CA LEU A 45 9.04 13.60 -24.77
C LEU A 45 7.61 13.56 -24.22
N ILE A 46 6.80 12.62 -24.67
CA ILE A 46 5.48 12.37 -24.11
C ILE A 46 5.66 11.44 -22.89
N ARG A 47 5.29 11.93 -21.73
CA ARG A 47 5.25 11.13 -20.51
C ARG A 47 3.80 10.91 -20.10
N VAL A 48 3.34 9.66 -20.17
CA VAL A 48 2.04 9.28 -19.65
C VAL A 48 2.20 9.00 -18.16
N VAL A 49 1.70 9.92 -17.31
CA VAL A 49 1.66 9.71 -15.85
C VAL A 49 0.36 8.98 -15.53
N GLY A 50 0.39 7.65 -15.64
CA GLY A 50 -0.76 6.79 -15.32
C GLY A 50 -0.78 6.29 -13.87
N ARG A 51 0.12 6.80 -13.00
CA ARG A 51 0.18 6.35 -11.62
C ARG A 51 -0.79 7.13 -10.76
N ALA A 52 -1.72 6.43 -10.11
CA ALA A 52 -2.55 6.99 -9.07
C ALA A 52 -1.66 7.50 -7.92
N THR A 53 -1.72 8.79 -7.62
CA THR A 53 -0.91 9.44 -6.60
C THR A 53 -1.73 9.79 -5.36
N THR A 54 -3.04 9.91 -5.52
CA THR A 54 -3.99 10.23 -4.46
C THR A 54 -5.01 9.10 -4.25
N PRO A 55 -5.68 9.04 -3.09
CA PRO A 55 -6.81 8.13 -2.89
C PRO A 55 -7.94 8.33 -3.91
N ASP A 56 -8.19 9.58 -4.31
CA ASP A 56 -9.24 9.92 -5.27
C ASP A 56 -8.92 9.38 -6.67
N ASP A 57 -7.65 9.43 -7.11
CA ASP A 57 -7.23 8.82 -8.38
C ASP A 57 -7.53 7.32 -8.41
N LEU A 58 -7.35 6.63 -7.26
CA LEU A 58 -7.68 5.21 -7.14
C LEU A 58 -9.20 4.98 -7.14
N LEU A 59 -9.96 5.83 -6.45
CA LEU A 59 -11.42 5.74 -6.39
C LEU A 59 -12.07 5.98 -7.75
N ASP A 60 -11.51 6.87 -8.57
CA ASP A 60 -12.04 7.22 -9.89
C ASP A 60 -11.57 6.26 -11.00
N THR A 61 -10.76 5.26 -10.66
CA THR A 61 -10.34 4.21 -11.60
C THR A 61 -11.55 3.45 -12.12
N ILE A 62 -11.68 3.36 -13.45
CA ILE A 62 -12.75 2.62 -14.11
C ILE A 62 -12.44 1.12 -14.07
N ILE A 63 -13.39 0.31 -13.58
CA ILE A 63 -13.28 -1.15 -13.53
C ILE A 63 -13.83 -1.74 -14.84
N LYS A 64 -15.06 -1.37 -15.20
CA LYS A 64 -15.67 -1.79 -16.46
C LYS A 64 -16.64 -0.73 -17.00
N PRO A 65 -16.84 -0.67 -18.34
CA PRO A 65 -17.85 0.18 -18.92
C PRO A 65 -19.25 -0.30 -18.53
N ALA A 66 -20.14 0.64 -18.28
CA ALA A 66 -21.57 0.40 -18.09
C ALA A 66 -22.35 1.58 -18.65
N ASP A 67 -23.62 1.37 -19.01
CA ASP A 67 -24.51 2.41 -19.51
C ASP A 67 -25.51 2.78 -18.40
N PRO A 68 -25.69 4.07 -18.05
CA PRO A 68 -25.14 5.27 -18.69
C PRO A 68 -23.73 5.69 -18.19
N LEU A 69 -23.24 5.14 -17.09
CA LEU A 69 -21.97 5.55 -16.48
C LEU A 69 -21.10 4.34 -16.18
N PRO A 70 -19.76 4.44 -16.38
CA PRO A 70 -18.86 3.35 -16.06
C PRO A 70 -18.85 3.03 -14.56
N ILE A 71 -18.58 1.77 -14.23
CA ILE A 71 -18.40 1.33 -12.85
C ILE A 71 -16.96 1.65 -12.43
N THR A 72 -16.83 2.43 -11.36
CA THR A 72 -15.54 2.84 -10.79
C THR A 72 -15.28 2.16 -9.45
N VAL A 73 -14.03 2.23 -8.98
CA VAL A 73 -13.64 1.70 -7.68
C VAL A 73 -14.47 2.32 -6.55
N ARG A 74 -14.84 3.59 -6.65
CA ARG A 74 -15.65 4.32 -5.66
C ARG A 74 -16.98 3.64 -5.33
N GLN A 75 -17.58 2.95 -6.29
CA GLN A 75 -18.85 2.26 -6.08
C GLN A 75 -18.69 0.93 -5.32
N VAL A 76 -17.57 0.25 -5.53
CA VAL A 76 -17.37 -1.13 -5.02
C VAL A 76 -16.38 -1.23 -3.86
N ALA A 77 -15.58 -0.18 -3.60
CA ALA A 77 -14.54 -0.22 -2.58
C ALA A 77 -14.34 1.13 -1.91
N ASP A 78 -13.69 1.10 -0.74
CA ASP A 78 -13.20 2.27 -0.03
C ASP A 78 -11.68 2.29 -0.08
N VAL A 79 -11.08 3.49 -0.24
CA VAL A 79 -9.64 3.68 -0.23
C VAL A 79 -9.25 4.45 1.02
N ARG A 80 -8.34 3.89 1.81
CA ARG A 80 -7.81 4.55 2.99
C ARG A 80 -6.30 4.41 3.10
N LEU A 81 -5.67 5.36 3.77
CA LEU A 81 -4.28 5.23 4.16
C LEU A 81 -4.19 4.31 5.38
N GLY A 82 -3.38 3.27 5.27
CA GLY A 82 -3.21 2.29 6.34
C GLY A 82 -1.80 1.71 6.38
N GLY A 83 -1.46 1.13 7.52
CA GLY A 83 -0.26 0.32 7.66
C GLY A 83 -0.37 -1.01 6.92
N PRO A 84 0.71 -1.78 6.84
CA PRO A 84 0.66 -3.16 6.35
C PRO A 84 -0.33 -3.99 7.17
N VAL A 85 -0.92 -5.01 6.52
CA VAL A 85 -1.75 -5.98 7.24
C VAL A 85 -0.93 -6.62 8.35
N LYS A 86 -1.39 -6.50 9.59
CA LYS A 86 -0.76 -7.15 10.73
C LYS A 86 -0.80 -8.66 10.54
N ARG A 87 0.37 -9.31 10.56
CA ARG A 87 0.50 -10.76 10.47
C ARG A 87 0.70 -11.44 11.82
N GLY A 88 0.65 -10.68 12.89
CA GLY A 88 0.75 -11.13 14.26
C GLY A 88 0.54 -9.96 15.22
N ASP A 89 0.06 -10.27 16.40
CA ASP A 89 -0.06 -9.32 17.50
C ASP A 89 0.79 -9.77 18.68
N GLY A 90 1.50 -8.81 19.28
CA GLY A 90 2.15 -8.99 20.57
C GLY A 90 1.28 -8.43 21.69
N SER A 91 1.22 -9.12 22.79
CA SER A 91 0.56 -8.62 24.00
C SER A 91 1.39 -8.91 25.24
N VAL A 92 1.30 -8.01 26.22
CA VAL A 92 1.87 -8.18 27.56
C VAL A 92 0.78 -7.84 28.57
N ASN A 93 0.49 -8.79 29.47
CA ASN A 93 -0.58 -8.66 30.47
C ASN A 93 -1.98 -8.33 29.88
N GLY A 94 -2.26 -8.82 28.66
CA GLY A 94 -3.53 -8.54 27.97
C GLY A 94 -3.59 -7.23 27.19
N GLU A 95 -2.57 -6.37 27.29
CA GLU A 95 -2.48 -5.12 26.55
C GLU A 95 -1.64 -5.28 25.28
N PRO A 96 -2.00 -4.59 24.17
CA PRO A 96 -1.21 -4.63 22.95
C PRO A 96 0.22 -4.15 23.20
N ALA A 97 1.19 -4.89 22.70
CA ALA A 97 2.61 -4.58 22.89
C ALA A 97 3.46 -4.95 21.69
N VAL A 98 4.61 -4.32 21.57
CA VAL A 98 5.67 -4.71 20.62
C VAL A 98 6.69 -5.57 21.34
N ILE A 99 6.89 -6.80 20.86
CA ILE A 99 7.83 -7.74 21.45
C ILE A 99 9.12 -7.73 20.61
N LEU A 100 10.23 -7.40 21.27
CA LEU A 100 11.58 -7.48 20.69
C LEU A 100 12.31 -8.68 21.29
N SER A 101 12.72 -9.61 20.42
CA SER A 101 13.52 -10.76 20.82
C SER A 101 14.96 -10.58 20.34
N ALA A 102 15.92 -10.67 21.27
CA ALA A 102 17.34 -10.64 20.97
C ALA A 102 17.98 -11.99 21.26
N GLN A 103 18.62 -12.58 20.25
CA GLN A 103 19.38 -13.80 20.39
C GLN A 103 20.89 -13.51 20.42
N LYS A 104 21.58 -13.98 21.46
CA LYS A 104 23.05 -13.88 21.52
C LYS A 104 23.71 -15.03 20.76
N GLN A 105 24.84 -14.74 20.16
CA GLN A 105 25.72 -15.76 19.60
C GLN A 105 26.45 -16.53 20.72
N PRO A 106 26.80 -17.82 20.52
CA PRO A 106 27.66 -18.55 21.43
C PRO A 106 28.95 -17.78 21.71
N GLY A 107 29.36 -17.70 22.98
CA GLY A 107 30.55 -16.97 23.42
C GLY A 107 30.37 -15.47 23.67
N ALA A 108 29.23 -14.88 23.33
CA ALA A 108 28.98 -13.47 23.65
C ALA A 108 28.69 -13.27 25.15
N ASP A 109 29.19 -12.15 25.70
CA ASP A 109 28.92 -11.73 27.06
C ASP A 109 27.47 -11.23 27.16
N THR A 110 26.66 -11.92 27.98
CA THR A 110 25.24 -11.61 28.15
C THR A 110 25.05 -10.24 28.81
N LEU A 111 25.85 -9.89 29.80
CA LEU A 111 25.70 -8.65 30.53
C LEU A 111 26.04 -7.43 29.65
N ALA A 112 27.15 -7.53 28.91
CA ALA A 112 27.56 -6.49 27.98
C ALA A 112 26.53 -6.31 26.85
N LEU A 113 25.96 -7.41 26.33
CA LEU A 113 24.91 -7.36 25.31
C LEU A 113 23.62 -6.70 25.85
N THR A 114 23.18 -7.09 27.04
CA THR A 114 21.99 -6.50 27.69
C THR A 114 22.15 -4.98 27.86
N LYS A 115 23.30 -4.51 28.32
CA LYS A 115 23.58 -3.07 28.45
C LYS A 115 23.47 -2.35 27.10
N LYS A 116 24.05 -2.92 26.04
CA LYS A 116 23.95 -2.36 24.67
C LYS A 116 22.52 -2.29 24.19
N ILE A 117 21.72 -3.33 24.41
CA ILE A 117 20.29 -3.36 24.02
C ILE A 117 19.53 -2.24 24.74
N HIS A 118 19.71 -2.06 26.05
CA HIS A 118 19.07 -0.98 26.79
C HIS A 118 19.46 0.40 26.25
N THR A 119 20.73 0.65 26.01
CA THR A 119 21.19 1.92 25.44
C THR A 119 20.56 2.22 24.07
N VAL A 120 20.47 1.21 23.20
CA VAL A 120 19.87 1.37 21.86
C VAL A 120 18.36 1.63 21.97
N LEU A 121 17.66 0.95 22.88
CA LEU A 121 16.23 1.16 23.10
C LEU A 121 15.94 2.56 23.65
N GLU A 122 16.73 3.02 24.63
CA GLU A 122 16.61 4.39 25.17
C GLU A 122 16.81 5.44 24.07
N LEU A 123 17.82 5.30 23.22
CA LEU A 123 18.05 6.20 22.10
C LEU A 123 16.91 6.15 21.06
N SER A 124 16.33 4.97 20.82
CA SER A 124 15.18 4.81 19.89
C SER A 124 13.91 5.46 20.44
N LEU A 125 13.66 5.38 21.73
CA LEU A 125 12.48 5.96 22.37
C LEU A 125 12.51 7.51 22.41
N ILE A 126 13.69 8.12 22.37
CA ILE A 126 13.85 9.59 22.31
C ILE A 126 13.45 10.13 20.92
N HIS A 127 13.42 9.28 19.88
CA HIS A 127 13.12 9.69 18.50
C HIS A 127 11.68 9.37 18.07
N ILE A 128 10.85 8.88 18.97
CA ILE A 128 9.42 8.65 18.77
C ILE A 128 8.65 9.74 19.53
#